data_724214db6269a13e42dc10c76a4e709a
#
_entry.id   724214db6269a13e42dc10c76a4e709a
#
_cell.length_a   1.000
_cell.length_b   1.000
_cell.length_c   1.000
_cell.angle_alpha   90.00
_cell.angle_beta   90.00
_cell.angle_gamma   90.00
#
_symmetry.space_group_name_H-M   'P 1'
#
loop_
_entity.id
_entity.type
_entity.pdbx_description
1 polymer ?
#
loop_
_entity_poly.entity_id
_entity_poly.type
_entity_poly.pdbx_seq_one_letter_code
_entity_poly.pdbx_strand_id
1 'polypeptide(L)'
;MINIAIAEDNNIALNTLKEKLSAFPDIILKHTAKNGKEAIENIETSSEIDILLMDIEMPVMNGIDATEKIKKQYPQVKIVMITIYDDDDYIFNAIKAGADSYILKDTKAEKIYETITDTLNGGSVMSPSIAIKALQLLKNAAHIKYFSKQDVPLLSDRETEILEQLSKGHTNKNIAENLFIS
;
A
#
# COMPACT_ATOMS: atom_id res chain seq x y z
N MET A 1 11.97 -24.28 6.05
CA MET A 1 12.73 -23.05 6.35
C MET A 1 12.11 -21.95 5.49
N ILE A 2 11.84 -20.79 6.06
CA ILE A 2 11.18 -19.65 5.40
C ILE A 2 12.23 -18.53 5.28
N ASN A 3 12.57 -18.16 4.07
CA ASN A 3 13.53 -17.09 3.80
C ASN A 3 12.81 -15.74 3.73
N ILE A 4 13.08 -14.86 4.67
CA ILE A 4 12.43 -13.55 4.73
C ILE A 4 13.42 -12.42 4.42
N ALA A 5 12.87 -11.33 3.91
CA ALA A 5 13.51 -10.02 3.91
C ALA A 5 12.66 -9.01 4.69
N ILE A 6 13.29 -7.96 5.20
CA ILE A 6 12.61 -6.87 5.92
C ILE A 6 13.04 -5.54 5.30
N ALA A 7 12.09 -4.73 4.87
CA ALA A 7 12.31 -3.35 4.44
C ALA A 7 11.73 -2.40 5.50
N GLU A 8 12.63 -1.69 6.19
CA GLU A 8 12.33 -0.82 7.33
C GLU A 8 13.48 0.17 7.51
N ASP A 9 13.22 1.47 7.44
CA ASP A 9 14.24 2.51 7.58
C ASP A 9 14.61 2.80 9.04
N ASN A 10 13.64 2.62 9.96
CA ASN A 10 13.84 2.85 11.37
C ASN A 10 14.56 1.67 12.05
N ASN A 11 15.77 1.93 12.56
CA ASN A 11 16.59 0.88 13.19
C ASN A 11 15.94 0.25 14.43
N ILE A 12 15.15 1.00 15.21
CA ILE A 12 14.48 0.49 16.40
C ILE A 12 13.38 -0.48 15.98
N ALA A 13 12.55 -0.08 15.02
CA ALA A 13 11.48 -0.92 14.48
C ALA A 13 12.06 -2.20 13.82
N LEU A 14 13.11 -2.07 13.02
CA LEU A 14 13.81 -3.19 12.41
C LEU A 14 14.33 -4.18 13.47
N ASN A 15 14.99 -3.69 14.52
CA ASN A 15 15.51 -4.56 15.58
C ASN A 15 14.38 -5.25 16.36
N THR A 16 13.29 -4.52 16.64
CA THR A 16 12.10 -5.11 17.27
C THR A 16 11.50 -6.24 16.43
N LEU A 17 11.40 -6.07 15.10
CA LEU A 17 10.93 -7.12 14.21
C LEU A 17 11.88 -8.32 14.19
N LYS A 18 13.19 -8.08 14.12
CA LYS A 18 14.21 -9.15 14.21
C LYS A 18 14.10 -9.94 15.50
N GLU A 19 13.94 -9.24 16.64
CA GLU A 19 13.76 -9.88 17.94
C GLU A 19 12.48 -10.73 17.98
N LYS A 20 11.35 -10.17 17.54
CA LYS A 20 10.08 -10.91 17.44
C LYS A 20 10.21 -12.20 16.63
N LEU A 21 10.93 -12.14 15.51
CA LEU A 21 11.07 -13.28 14.59
C LEU A 21 12.15 -14.28 15.00
N SER A 22 13.11 -13.87 15.83
CA SER A 22 14.17 -14.78 16.34
C SER A 22 13.65 -15.94 17.21
N ALA A 23 12.43 -15.83 17.73
CA ALA A 23 11.76 -16.90 18.47
C ALA A 23 11.35 -18.10 17.58
N PHE A 24 11.37 -17.96 16.27
CA PHE A 24 10.91 -18.97 15.31
C PHE A 24 12.10 -19.53 14.51
N PRO A 25 12.58 -20.74 14.82
CA PRO A 25 13.84 -21.30 14.29
C PRO A 25 13.77 -21.67 12.81
N ASP A 26 12.59 -21.71 12.23
CA ASP A 26 12.36 -21.98 10.81
C ASP A 26 12.38 -20.72 9.95
N ILE A 27 12.43 -19.52 10.55
CA ILE A 27 12.60 -18.24 9.85
C ILE A 27 14.09 -17.94 9.68
N ILE A 28 14.46 -17.62 8.44
CA ILE A 28 15.81 -17.17 8.09
C ILE A 28 15.72 -15.77 7.52
N LEU A 29 16.26 -14.78 8.23
CA LEU A 29 16.40 -13.43 7.70
C LEU A 29 17.57 -13.38 6.72
N LYS A 30 17.27 -13.23 5.43
CA LYS A 30 18.27 -13.14 4.35
C LYS A 30 18.77 -11.71 4.15
N HIS A 31 17.87 -10.74 4.06
CA HIS A 31 18.19 -9.36 3.73
C HIS A 31 17.40 -8.36 4.58
N THR A 32 18.00 -7.18 4.71
CA THR A 32 17.31 -5.98 5.20
C THR A 32 17.52 -4.84 4.23
N ALA A 33 16.52 -3.97 4.09
CA ALA A 33 16.55 -2.78 3.26
C ALA A 33 16.11 -1.56 4.06
N LYS A 34 16.62 -0.39 3.73
CA LYS A 34 16.29 0.90 4.35
C LYS A 34 15.29 1.73 3.52
N ASN A 35 14.94 1.23 2.36
CA ASN A 35 13.98 1.85 1.45
C ASN A 35 13.52 0.84 0.41
N GLY A 36 12.47 1.21 -0.33
CA GLY A 36 11.90 0.34 -1.34
C GLY A 36 12.83 0.00 -2.50
N LYS A 37 13.79 0.89 -2.83
CA LYS A 37 14.77 0.62 -3.89
C LYS A 37 15.72 -0.51 -3.48
N GLU A 38 16.28 -0.44 -2.29
CA GLU A 38 17.11 -1.51 -1.73
C GLU A 38 16.34 -2.83 -1.60
N ALA A 39 15.04 -2.77 -1.25
CA ALA A 39 14.20 -3.97 -1.18
C ALA A 39 14.08 -4.65 -2.55
N ILE A 40 13.91 -3.90 -3.64
CA ILE A 40 13.90 -4.42 -5.01
C ILE A 40 15.26 -5.04 -5.34
N GLU A 41 16.37 -4.32 -5.11
CA GLU A 41 17.74 -4.80 -5.38
C GLU A 41 18.03 -6.11 -4.63
N ASN A 42 17.57 -6.25 -3.40
CA ASN A 42 17.70 -7.49 -2.61
C ASN A 42 16.98 -8.67 -3.26
N ILE A 43 15.78 -8.45 -3.80
CA ILE A 43 15.00 -9.49 -4.50
C ILE A 43 15.65 -9.84 -5.84
N GLU A 44 16.16 -8.85 -6.58
CA GLU A 44 16.84 -9.07 -7.86
C GLU A 44 18.12 -9.90 -7.71
N THR A 45 18.86 -9.69 -6.61
CA THR A 45 20.12 -10.38 -6.35
C THR A 45 19.97 -11.70 -5.63
N SER A 46 18.82 -11.96 -4.99
CA SER A 46 18.55 -13.16 -4.20
C SER A 46 17.23 -13.82 -4.61
N SER A 47 17.33 -14.89 -5.39
CA SER A 47 16.18 -15.71 -5.81
C SER A 47 15.53 -16.53 -4.67
N GLU A 48 16.08 -16.44 -3.46
CA GLU A 48 15.68 -17.29 -2.33
C GLU A 48 14.70 -16.61 -1.35
N ILE A 49 14.25 -15.37 -1.62
CA ILE A 49 13.32 -14.67 -0.74
C ILE A 49 11.90 -15.18 -1.01
N ASP A 50 11.30 -15.82 0.00
CA ASP A 50 9.93 -16.32 -0.07
C ASP A 50 8.91 -15.20 0.25
N ILE A 51 9.26 -14.35 1.24
CA ILE A 51 8.36 -13.31 1.75
C ILE A 51 9.12 -12.07 2.19
N LEU A 52 8.55 -10.91 1.93
CA LEU A 52 9.07 -9.59 2.32
C LEU A 52 8.12 -8.94 3.31
N LEU A 53 8.62 -8.56 4.48
CA LEU A 53 7.96 -7.65 5.40
C LEU A 53 8.32 -6.23 5.00
N MET A 54 7.33 -5.43 4.61
CA MET A 54 7.52 -4.13 3.98
C MET A 54 6.86 -3.03 4.80
N ASP A 55 7.63 -2.07 5.30
CA ASP A 55 7.05 -0.82 5.79
C ASP A 55 6.56 0.05 4.64
N ILE A 56 5.60 0.92 4.91
CA ILE A 56 5.04 1.84 3.92
C ILE A 56 5.91 3.05 3.75
N GLU A 57 6.14 3.81 4.82
CA GLU A 57 6.89 5.06 4.72
C GLU A 57 8.39 4.83 4.91
N MET A 58 9.10 4.92 3.82
CA MET A 58 10.54 4.85 3.75
C MET A 58 11.09 5.94 2.82
N PRO A 59 12.31 6.42 3.05
CA PRO A 59 12.97 7.40 2.18
C PRO A 59 13.24 6.81 0.79
N VAL A 60 13.52 7.65 -0.19
CA VAL A 60 13.90 7.31 -1.58
C VAL A 60 12.76 6.67 -2.37
N MET A 61 12.18 5.59 -1.86
CA MET A 61 11.03 4.88 -2.44
C MET A 61 10.22 4.27 -1.29
N ASN A 62 8.93 4.58 -1.23
CA ASN A 62 8.00 4.03 -0.25
C ASN A 62 7.68 2.55 -0.53
N GLY A 63 7.11 1.86 0.47
CA GLY A 63 6.82 0.44 0.37
C GLY A 63 5.68 0.10 -0.62
N ILE A 64 4.74 1.01 -0.86
CA ILE A 64 3.65 0.79 -1.82
C ILE A 64 4.18 0.78 -3.25
N ASP A 65 5.00 1.79 -3.62
CA ASP A 65 5.63 1.86 -4.93
C ASP A 65 6.58 0.69 -5.18
N ALA A 66 7.32 0.28 -4.13
CA ALA A 66 8.19 -0.89 -4.20
C ALA A 66 7.37 -2.18 -4.40
N THR A 67 6.25 -2.33 -3.66
CA THR A 67 5.35 -3.47 -3.79
C THR A 67 4.82 -3.61 -5.22
N GLU A 68 4.34 -2.52 -5.83
CA GLU A 68 3.83 -2.53 -7.19
C GLU A 68 4.89 -3.02 -8.20
N LYS A 69 6.14 -2.53 -8.05
CA LYS A 69 7.26 -2.93 -8.93
C LYS A 69 7.65 -4.38 -8.72
N ILE A 70 7.77 -4.81 -7.46
CA ILE A 70 8.11 -6.19 -7.12
C ILE A 70 7.05 -7.15 -7.65
N LYS A 71 5.77 -6.86 -7.43
CA LYS A 71 4.69 -7.72 -7.90
C LYS A 71 4.58 -7.83 -9.42
N LYS A 72 4.98 -6.79 -10.15
CA LYS A 72 5.06 -6.84 -11.61
C LYS A 72 6.18 -7.76 -12.14
N GLN A 73 7.32 -7.78 -11.46
CA GLN A 73 8.52 -8.50 -11.92
C GLN A 73 8.69 -9.86 -11.24
N TYR A 74 8.32 -9.96 -9.97
CA TYR A 74 8.49 -11.11 -9.09
C TYR A 74 7.17 -11.46 -8.37
N PRO A 75 6.10 -11.84 -9.11
CA PRO A 75 4.77 -12.08 -8.53
C PRO A 75 4.74 -13.23 -7.52
N GLN A 76 5.73 -14.13 -7.55
CA GLN A 76 5.88 -15.24 -6.61
C GLN A 76 6.30 -14.79 -5.21
N VAL A 77 7.03 -13.67 -5.09
CA VAL A 77 7.46 -13.13 -3.78
C VAL A 77 6.25 -12.59 -3.03
N LYS A 78 6.02 -13.14 -1.85
CA LYS A 78 4.93 -12.69 -0.99
C LYS A 78 5.29 -11.39 -0.28
N ILE A 79 4.32 -10.49 -0.12
CA ILE A 79 4.54 -9.20 0.53
C ILE A 79 3.51 -8.99 1.63
N VAL A 80 4.02 -8.84 2.86
CA VAL A 80 3.24 -8.44 4.03
C VAL A 80 3.57 -7.00 4.35
N MET A 81 2.59 -6.10 4.21
CA MET A 81 2.75 -4.73 4.72
C MET A 81 2.74 -4.77 6.25
N ILE A 82 3.77 -4.18 6.86
CA ILE A 82 3.89 -4.09 8.31
C ILE A 82 4.22 -2.65 8.70
N THR A 83 3.25 -1.91 9.21
CA THR A 83 3.34 -0.46 9.35
C THR A 83 2.57 0.05 10.58
N ILE A 84 2.78 1.31 10.93
CA ILE A 84 1.96 2.00 11.94
C ILE A 84 0.71 2.65 11.33
N TYR A 85 0.63 2.74 10.00
CA TYR A 85 -0.45 3.43 9.30
C TYR A 85 -1.66 2.53 9.11
N ASP A 86 -2.84 3.05 9.45
CA ASP A 86 -4.12 2.36 9.29
C ASP A 86 -5.15 3.21 8.54
N ASP A 87 -4.68 4.27 7.85
CA ASP A 87 -5.51 5.15 7.05
C ASP A 87 -6.01 4.46 5.78
N ASP A 88 -7.23 4.83 5.35
CA ASP A 88 -7.91 4.22 4.21
C ASP A 88 -7.09 4.28 2.92
N ASP A 89 -6.40 5.40 2.67
CA ASP A 89 -5.59 5.60 1.46
C ASP A 89 -4.38 4.66 1.42
N TYR A 90 -3.68 4.45 2.54
CA TYR A 90 -2.57 3.50 2.61
C TYR A 90 -3.03 2.07 2.40
N ILE A 91 -4.14 1.67 3.05
CA ILE A 91 -4.71 0.33 2.92
C ILE A 91 -5.11 0.07 1.46
N PHE A 92 -5.86 1.00 0.86
CA PHE A 92 -6.33 0.89 -0.53
C PHE A 92 -5.17 0.78 -1.51
N ASN A 93 -4.18 1.68 -1.40
CA ASN A 93 -3.05 1.70 -2.31
C ASN A 93 -2.14 0.47 -2.14
N ALA A 94 -1.95 -0.03 -0.91
CA ALA A 94 -1.20 -1.27 -0.67
C ALA A 94 -1.88 -2.49 -1.30
N ILE A 95 -3.20 -2.62 -1.14
CA ILE A 95 -3.98 -3.70 -1.77
C ILE A 95 -3.89 -3.60 -3.30
N LYS A 96 -4.05 -2.39 -3.84
CA LYS A 96 -3.97 -2.13 -5.29
C LYS A 96 -2.58 -2.43 -5.86
N ALA A 97 -1.53 -2.14 -5.10
CA ALA A 97 -0.15 -2.47 -5.46
C ALA A 97 0.13 -3.98 -5.45
N GLY A 98 -0.76 -4.79 -4.85
CA GLY A 98 -0.67 -6.25 -4.83
C GLY A 98 -0.08 -6.81 -3.53
N ALA A 99 -0.12 -6.10 -2.41
CA ALA A 99 0.24 -6.65 -1.11
C ALA A 99 -0.63 -7.87 -0.78
N ASP A 100 0.00 -8.96 -0.32
CA ASP A 100 -0.71 -10.21 0.01
C ASP A 100 -1.36 -10.14 1.40
N SER A 101 -0.77 -9.40 2.35
CA SER A 101 -1.27 -9.23 3.71
C SER A 101 -0.94 -7.84 4.26
N TYR A 102 -1.68 -7.40 5.29
CA TYR A 102 -1.49 -6.09 5.92
C TYR A 102 -1.72 -6.17 7.43
N ILE A 103 -0.67 -5.89 8.20
CA ILE A 103 -0.71 -5.90 9.66
C ILE A 103 -0.05 -4.65 10.25
N LEU A 104 -0.35 -4.36 11.51
CA LEU A 104 0.25 -3.24 12.22
C LEU A 104 1.53 -3.66 12.98
N LYS A 105 2.47 -2.73 13.18
CA LYS A 105 3.77 -2.98 13.85
C LYS A 105 3.64 -3.39 15.32
N ASP A 106 2.52 -3.07 15.98
CA ASP A 106 2.21 -3.50 17.35
C ASP A 106 1.76 -4.97 17.45
N THR A 107 1.58 -5.65 16.31
CA THR A 107 1.22 -7.07 16.24
C THR A 107 2.21 -7.94 17.00
N LYS A 108 1.70 -8.90 17.80
CA LYS A 108 2.52 -9.84 18.57
C LYS A 108 3.32 -10.78 17.66
N ALA A 109 4.45 -11.26 18.18
CA ALA A 109 5.38 -12.13 17.44
C ALA A 109 4.69 -13.37 16.84
N GLU A 110 3.86 -14.04 17.63
CA GLU A 110 3.14 -15.25 17.21
C GLU A 110 2.20 -14.93 16.01
N LYS A 111 1.53 -13.77 16.07
CA LYS A 111 0.59 -13.38 15.01
C LYS A 111 1.32 -12.93 13.74
N ILE A 112 2.52 -12.35 13.86
CA ILE A 112 3.38 -12.05 12.69
C ILE A 112 3.79 -13.37 12.03
N TYR A 113 4.22 -14.37 12.82
CA TYR A 113 4.60 -15.69 12.32
C TYR A 113 3.43 -16.40 11.62
N GLU A 114 2.24 -16.43 12.25
CA GLU A 114 1.02 -16.95 11.63
C GLU A 114 0.72 -16.23 10.31
N THR A 115 0.84 -14.89 10.28
CA THR A 115 0.61 -14.11 9.06
C THR A 115 1.58 -14.51 7.95
N ILE A 116 2.86 -14.71 8.27
CA ILE A 116 3.88 -15.17 7.31
C ILE A 116 3.48 -16.54 6.74
N THR A 117 3.17 -17.49 7.60
CA THR A 117 2.83 -18.86 7.20
C THR A 117 1.54 -18.93 6.40
N ASP A 118 0.50 -18.22 6.84
CA ASP A 118 -0.78 -18.16 6.13
C ASP A 118 -0.62 -17.50 4.74
N THR A 119 0.18 -16.43 4.66
CA THR A 119 0.42 -15.74 3.38
C THR A 119 1.18 -16.62 2.39
N LEU A 120 2.17 -17.38 2.86
CA LEU A 120 2.90 -18.33 2.02
C LEU A 120 2.02 -19.48 1.52
N ASN A 121 1.03 -19.89 2.32
CA ASN A 121 0.03 -20.88 1.93
C ASN A 121 -1.09 -20.34 1.01
N GLY A 122 -0.97 -19.09 0.54
CA GLY A 122 -1.94 -18.47 -0.38
C GLY A 122 -3.09 -17.75 0.32
N GLY A 123 -3.06 -17.63 1.64
CA GLY A 123 -4.00 -16.80 2.41
C GLY A 123 -3.67 -15.30 2.33
N SER A 124 -4.60 -14.48 2.80
CA SER A 124 -4.41 -13.04 3.01
C SER A 124 -4.83 -12.71 4.43
N VAL A 125 -3.93 -12.14 5.20
CA VAL A 125 -4.17 -11.79 6.60
C VAL A 125 -4.20 -10.28 6.75
N MET A 126 -5.25 -9.79 7.43
CA MET A 126 -5.39 -8.39 7.83
C MET A 126 -5.71 -8.33 9.31
N SER A 127 -5.16 -7.33 10.03
CA SER A 127 -5.67 -7.05 11.38
C SER A 127 -7.15 -6.71 11.32
N PRO A 128 -7.95 -6.98 12.37
CA PRO A 128 -9.41 -6.78 12.32
C PRO A 128 -9.81 -5.35 11.92
N SER A 129 -9.10 -4.33 12.41
CA SER A 129 -9.33 -2.93 12.03
C SER A 129 -9.11 -2.68 10.54
N ILE A 130 -8.04 -3.22 9.99
CA ILE A 130 -7.69 -3.12 8.56
C ILE A 130 -8.72 -3.84 7.69
N ALA A 131 -9.16 -5.03 8.08
CA ALA A 131 -10.17 -5.79 7.35
C ALA A 131 -11.52 -5.04 7.26
N ILE A 132 -11.94 -4.38 8.34
CA ILE A 132 -13.16 -3.55 8.35
C ILE A 132 -13.02 -2.39 7.36
N LYS A 133 -11.90 -1.67 7.38
CA LYS A 133 -11.62 -0.54 6.47
C LYS A 133 -11.56 -1.01 5.02
N ALA A 134 -10.86 -2.10 4.73
CA ALA A 134 -10.80 -2.69 3.39
C ALA A 134 -12.20 -3.05 2.85
N LEU A 135 -13.06 -3.64 3.68
CA LEU A 135 -14.44 -3.95 3.31
C LEU A 135 -15.28 -2.69 3.07
N GLN A 136 -15.07 -1.63 3.84
CA GLN A 136 -15.74 -0.33 3.63
C GLN A 136 -15.31 0.29 2.31
N LEU A 137 -14.02 0.28 1.99
CA LEU A 137 -13.49 0.76 0.71
C LEU A 137 -14.09 -0.01 -0.48
N LEU A 138 -14.20 -1.34 -0.38
CA LEU A 138 -14.84 -2.16 -1.42
C LEU A 138 -16.33 -1.84 -1.59
N LYS A 139 -17.06 -1.61 -0.50
CA LYS A 139 -18.48 -1.21 -0.56
C LYS A 139 -18.63 0.16 -1.24
N ASN A 140 -17.79 1.12 -0.87
CA ASN A 140 -17.81 2.45 -1.46
C ASN A 140 -17.44 2.42 -2.95
N ALA A 141 -16.42 1.65 -3.33
CA ALA A 141 -16.04 1.44 -4.72
C ALA A 141 -17.13 0.73 -5.54
N ALA A 142 -17.89 -0.19 -4.95
CA ALA A 142 -19.03 -0.84 -5.58
C ALA A 142 -20.17 0.17 -5.83
N HIS A 143 -20.44 1.07 -4.90
CA HIS A 143 -21.42 2.16 -5.10
C HIS A 143 -21.04 3.07 -6.26
N ILE A 144 -19.75 3.38 -6.44
CA ILE A 144 -19.26 4.19 -7.59
C ILE A 144 -19.44 3.44 -8.93
N LYS A 145 -19.34 2.11 -8.94
CA LYS A 145 -19.55 1.31 -10.17
C LYS A 145 -21.02 1.09 -10.54
N TYR A 146 -21.94 1.23 -9.58
CA TYR A 146 -23.41 1.15 -9.85
C TYR A 146 -23.98 2.45 -10.40
N PHE A 147 -23.29 3.58 -10.28
CA PHE A 147 -23.54 4.73 -11.13
C PHE A 147 -22.99 4.36 -12.52
N SER A 148 -23.84 3.74 -13.33
CA SER A 148 -23.58 3.44 -14.72
C SER A 148 -23.12 4.73 -15.44
N LYS A 149 -22.43 4.57 -16.58
CA LYS A 149 -21.98 5.67 -17.45
C LYS A 149 -23.08 6.69 -17.86
N GLN A 150 -24.32 6.52 -17.38
CA GLN A 150 -25.47 7.38 -17.64
C GLN A 150 -25.77 8.40 -16.53
N ASP A 151 -25.20 8.26 -15.32
CA ASP A 151 -25.51 9.11 -14.16
C ASP A 151 -24.33 9.97 -13.67
N VAL A 152 -23.26 10.10 -14.43
CA VAL A 152 -22.32 11.21 -14.20
C VAL A 152 -23.07 12.45 -14.72
N PRO A 153 -23.48 13.40 -13.86
CA PRO A 153 -23.99 14.65 -14.37
C PRO A 153 -22.88 15.23 -15.23
N LEU A 154 -23.09 15.16 -16.54
CA LEU A 154 -22.22 15.87 -17.47
C LEU A 154 -22.30 17.34 -17.04
N LEU A 155 -21.15 17.89 -16.69
CA LEU A 155 -21.07 19.32 -16.44
C LEU A 155 -21.75 20.03 -17.62
N SER A 156 -22.63 20.92 -17.32
CA SER A 156 -23.21 21.81 -18.37
C SER A 156 -22.08 22.54 -19.08
N ASP A 157 -22.30 22.95 -20.31
CA ASP A 157 -21.31 23.70 -21.07
C ASP A 157 -20.78 24.89 -20.25
N ARG A 158 -21.63 25.48 -19.44
CA ARG A 158 -21.30 26.62 -18.58
C ARG A 158 -20.38 26.25 -17.43
N GLU A 159 -20.61 25.11 -16.79
CA GLU A 159 -19.74 24.60 -15.71
C GLU A 159 -18.38 24.20 -16.28
N THR A 160 -18.34 23.65 -17.48
CA THR A 160 -17.09 23.32 -18.19
C THR A 160 -16.29 24.59 -18.51
N GLU A 161 -16.92 25.65 -19.02
CA GLU A 161 -16.27 26.94 -19.26
C GLU A 161 -15.67 27.55 -17.98
N ILE A 162 -16.39 27.47 -16.85
CA ILE A 162 -15.91 27.95 -15.56
C ILE A 162 -14.67 27.16 -15.12
N LEU A 163 -14.71 25.84 -15.23
CA LEU A 163 -13.58 24.98 -14.86
C LEU A 163 -12.35 25.20 -15.74
N GLU A 164 -12.53 25.43 -17.03
CA GLU A 164 -11.44 25.82 -17.93
C GLU A 164 -10.78 27.14 -17.54
N GLN A 165 -11.56 28.14 -17.14
CA GLN A 165 -11.01 29.41 -16.67
C GLN A 165 -10.26 29.25 -15.34
N LEU A 166 -10.77 28.43 -14.42
CA LEU A 166 -10.10 28.10 -13.17
C LEU A 166 -8.77 27.37 -13.41
N SER A 167 -8.75 26.41 -14.33
CA SER A 167 -7.52 25.65 -14.66
C SER A 167 -6.42 26.55 -15.26
N LYS A 168 -6.79 27.67 -15.88
CA LYS A 168 -5.88 28.71 -16.41
C LYS A 168 -5.42 29.70 -15.31
N GLY A 169 -5.87 29.50 -14.05
CA GLY A 169 -5.48 30.34 -12.91
C GLY A 169 -6.22 31.69 -12.82
N HIS A 170 -7.35 31.83 -13.49
CA HIS A 170 -8.15 33.07 -13.41
C HIS A 170 -8.87 33.17 -12.06
N THR A 171 -8.95 34.38 -11.51
CA THR A 171 -9.70 34.64 -10.27
C THR A 171 -11.21 34.61 -10.53
N ASN A 172 -12.01 34.34 -9.49
CA ASN A 172 -13.46 34.34 -9.59
C ASN A 172 -14.01 35.64 -10.22
N LYS A 173 -13.38 36.79 -9.92
CA LYS A 173 -13.76 38.09 -10.51
C LYS A 173 -13.50 38.10 -12.01
N ASN A 174 -12.34 37.65 -12.45
CA ASN A 174 -12.01 37.62 -13.90
C ASN A 174 -12.90 36.61 -14.64
N ILE A 175 -13.25 35.49 -13.99
CA ILE A 175 -14.17 34.50 -14.56
C ILE A 175 -15.56 35.09 -14.72
N ALA A 176 -16.06 35.81 -13.70
CA ALA A 176 -17.36 36.49 -13.77
C ALA A 176 -17.41 37.53 -14.90
N GLU A 177 -16.37 38.35 -15.07
CA GLU A 177 -16.24 39.32 -16.14
C GLU A 177 -16.16 38.64 -17.52
N ASN A 178 -15.32 37.61 -17.68
CA ASN A 178 -15.14 36.94 -18.97
C ASN A 178 -16.38 36.17 -19.44
N LEU A 179 -17.14 35.66 -18.49
CA LEU A 179 -18.31 34.83 -18.74
C LEU A 179 -19.63 35.61 -18.62
N PHE A 180 -19.58 36.94 -18.36
CA PHE A 180 -20.74 37.82 -18.19
C PHE A 180 -21.73 37.31 -17.13
N ILE A 181 -21.22 36.86 -15.98
CA ILE A 181 -22.01 36.39 -14.83
C ILE A 181 -21.76 37.28 -13.62
N SER A 182 -22.81 37.49 -12.81
CA SER A 182 -22.77 38.32 -11.60
C SER A 182 -22.59 37.46 -10.35
#